data_1425a7aedfbd9e3d29c9571a506e32ea
#
_entry.id   1425a7aedfbd9e3d29c9571a506e32ea
#
_cell.length_a   1.000
_cell.length_b   1.000
_cell.length_c   1.000
_cell.angle_alpha   90.00
_cell.angle_beta   90.00
_cell.angle_gamma   90.00
#
_symmetry.space_group_name_H-M   'P 1'
#
loop_
_entity.id
_entity.type
_entity.pdbx_description
1 polymer ?
#
loop_
_entity_poly.entity_id
_entity_poly.type
_entity_poly.pdbx_seq_one_letter_code
_entity_poly.pdbx_strand_id
1 'polypeptide(L)'
;MSMEAAKLNSESAVIGSICIDAACFPIAERLLVVSDFGQPNAERAFEAILSLHNSGKPIDPVAVAEALGDGGVEYIASCMNSVQTAANIEIYCEGVLNGSKRRKMADLSDRLGESSFDPTADPDEVFESLREEIDSVRPASANVITAAQSVSDWKAYYQRVKNNPEYAFCKTGFNNLDRQLGGGMFRQGMYVIGARPGMGKTTLALNIAENIASANKPVLFVSLEMSRVQIISKRISMASLLSYTDIMTGRLQECERNTVNAVLDRIIARPFMMSDKPSMTSAEIIRAARQVDGISAVVVDYLGLIRPSEEAQKKPRYEQMTEISADLKSMAKTLDVPVLVLAQLNRESANRAGSRPLLTDLRDSGAIEQDADAVVLLHRKDYYESTKEDYVAPEIEEIELIVAKNRHASTGIVKLAWHGKTGKIGEFDTEHDEPTFCSVDNADDLPF
;
A
#
# COMPACT_ATOMS: atom_id res chain seq x y z
N MET A 1 -13.30 -32.46 -31.60
CA MET A 1 -13.03 -31.05 -31.98
C MET A 1 -11.86 -30.57 -31.15
N SER A 2 -10.74 -30.21 -31.78
CA SER A 2 -9.55 -29.75 -31.04
C SER A 2 -9.83 -28.42 -30.35
N MET A 3 -9.13 -28.14 -29.24
CA MET A 3 -9.24 -26.89 -28.50
C MET A 3 -8.92 -25.64 -29.34
N GLU A 4 -8.21 -25.80 -30.46
CA GLU A 4 -7.95 -24.77 -31.48
C GLU A 4 -9.20 -24.40 -32.32
N ALA A 5 -10.01 -25.36 -32.67
CA ALA A 5 -11.25 -25.11 -33.41
C ALA A 5 -12.30 -24.34 -32.59
N ALA A 6 -12.30 -24.48 -31.27
CA ALA A 6 -13.15 -23.68 -30.36
C ALA A 6 -12.64 -22.22 -30.21
N LYS A 7 -11.32 -21.99 -30.34
CA LYS A 7 -10.73 -20.65 -30.30
C LYS A 7 -11.03 -19.80 -31.56
N LEU A 8 -11.04 -20.45 -32.74
CA LEU A 8 -11.39 -19.77 -33.99
C LEU A 8 -12.84 -19.28 -34.05
N ASN A 9 -13.68 -19.82 -33.17
CA ASN A 9 -15.12 -19.55 -33.20
C ASN A 9 -15.54 -18.28 -32.41
N SER A 10 -14.75 -17.84 -31.42
CA SER A 10 -15.18 -16.71 -30.56
C SER A 10 -15.05 -15.35 -31.25
N GLU A 11 -13.97 -15.09 -31.98
CA GLU A 11 -13.77 -13.82 -32.70
C GLU A 11 -14.82 -13.66 -33.81
N SER A 12 -14.98 -14.71 -34.61
CA SER A 12 -16.03 -14.75 -35.67
C SER A 12 -17.44 -14.65 -35.07
N ALA A 13 -17.66 -15.25 -33.90
CA ALA A 13 -18.95 -15.20 -33.22
C ALA A 13 -19.29 -13.80 -32.68
N VAL A 14 -18.30 -13.02 -32.21
CA VAL A 14 -18.51 -11.60 -31.83
C VAL A 14 -18.92 -10.78 -33.05
N ILE A 15 -18.15 -10.86 -34.15
CA ILE A 15 -18.46 -10.12 -35.38
C ILE A 15 -19.81 -10.53 -35.94
N GLY A 16 -20.09 -11.84 -36.01
CA GLY A 16 -21.35 -12.39 -36.48
C GLY A 16 -22.56 -11.93 -35.63
N SER A 17 -22.41 -11.92 -34.30
CA SER A 17 -23.47 -11.46 -33.40
C SER A 17 -23.81 -9.98 -33.60
N ILE A 18 -22.80 -9.10 -33.76
CA ILE A 18 -22.98 -7.68 -33.99
C ILE A 18 -23.63 -7.45 -35.35
N CYS A 19 -23.23 -8.20 -36.39
CA CYS A 19 -23.82 -8.12 -37.73
C CYS A 19 -25.28 -8.63 -37.81
N ILE A 20 -25.65 -9.61 -36.95
CA ILE A 20 -27.03 -10.11 -36.83
C ILE A 20 -27.90 -9.15 -36.03
N ASP A 21 -27.40 -8.60 -34.96
CA ASP A 21 -28.10 -7.70 -34.05
C ASP A 21 -27.14 -6.60 -33.59
N ALA A 22 -27.28 -5.41 -34.16
CA ALA A 22 -26.46 -4.24 -33.82
C ALA A 22 -26.61 -3.82 -32.31
N ALA A 23 -27.68 -4.24 -31.63
CA ALA A 23 -27.85 -3.98 -30.20
C ALA A 23 -26.77 -4.70 -29.33
N CYS A 24 -26.07 -5.68 -29.88
CA CYS A 24 -24.93 -6.35 -29.24
C CYS A 24 -23.65 -5.51 -29.21
N PHE A 25 -23.53 -4.51 -30.09
CA PHE A 25 -22.30 -3.72 -30.23
C PHE A 25 -21.93 -2.96 -28.96
N PRO A 26 -22.80 -2.26 -28.21
CA PRO A 26 -22.45 -1.57 -26.97
C PRO A 26 -21.88 -2.51 -25.90
N ILE A 27 -22.27 -3.79 -25.92
CA ILE A 27 -21.73 -4.80 -25.01
C ILE A 27 -20.31 -5.16 -25.40
N ALA A 28 -20.08 -5.40 -26.70
CA ALA A 28 -18.77 -5.73 -27.23
C ALA A 28 -17.79 -4.55 -27.09
N GLU A 29 -18.22 -3.31 -27.42
CA GLU A 29 -17.43 -2.08 -27.27
C GLU A 29 -16.94 -1.85 -25.84
N ARG A 30 -17.79 -2.17 -24.84
CA ARG A 30 -17.42 -2.06 -23.43
C ARG A 30 -16.37 -3.08 -23.00
N LEU A 31 -16.33 -4.26 -23.62
CA LEU A 31 -15.52 -5.39 -23.18
C LEU A 31 -14.26 -5.58 -24.00
N LEU A 32 -14.25 -5.18 -25.28
CA LEU A 32 -13.20 -5.49 -26.24
C LEU A 32 -12.59 -4.22 -26.88
N VAL A 33 -11.30 -4.31 -27.17
CA VAL A 33 -10.57 -3.37 -28.01
C VAL A 33 -10.07 -4.07 -29.27
N VAL A 34 -9.74 -3.30 -30.31
CA VAL A 34 -9.30 -3.83 -31.61
C VAL A 34 -8.14 -4.84 -31.46
N SER A 35 -7.17 -4.53 -30.60
CA SER A 35 -6.01 -5.38 -30.36
C SER A 35 -6.30 -6.70 -29.62
N ASP A 36 -7.54 -6.91 -29.15
CA ASP A 36 -7.93 -8.18 -28.54
C ASP A 36 -8.22 -9.27 -29.58
N PHE A 37 -8.36 -8.90 -30.86
CA PHE A 37 -8.55 -9.84 -31.94
C PHE A 37 -7.20 -10.33 -32.48
N GLY A 38 -7.07 -11.63 -32.67
CA GLY A 38 -5.86 -12.25 -33.23
C GLY A 38 -5.93 -12.56 -34.70
N GLN A 39 -7.12 -12.56 -35.25
CA GLN A 39 -7.31 -12.77 -36.69
C GLN A 39 -7.37 -11.44 -37.44
N PRO A 40 -6.53 -11.21 -38.46
CA PRO A 40 -6.50 -9.93 -39.17
C PRO A 40 -7.86 -9.49 -39.73
N ASN A 41 -8.68 -10.43 -40.19
CA ASN A 41 -10.00 -10.12 -40.70
C ASN A 41 -11.01 -9.76 -39.60
N ALA A 42 -10.91 -10.37 -38.41
CA ALA A 42 -11.75 -10.05 -37.26
C ALA A 42 -11.39 -8.67 -36.69
N GLU A 43 -10.09 -8.39 -36.57
CA GLU A 43 -9.56 -7.10 -36.17
C GLU A 43 -10.08 -5.97 -37.07
N ARG A 44 -9.88 -6.10 -38.37
CA ARG A 44 -10.37 -5.13 -39.39
C ARG A 44 -11.89 -5.01 -39.37
N ALA A 45 -12.63 -6.10 -39.21
CA ALA A 45 -14.09 -6.07 -39.13
C ALA A 45 -14.57 -5.28 -37.89
N PHE A 46 -13.94 -5.51 -36.73
CA PHE A 46 -14.28 -4.79 -35.51
C PHE A 46 -13.93 -3.30 -35.61
N GLU A 47 -12.78 -2.97 -36.20
CA GLU A 47 -12.38 -1.60 -36.50
C GLU A 47 -13.39 -0.87 -37.45
N ALA A 48 -13.84 -1.58 -38.48
CA ALA A 48 -14.88 -1.06 -39.40
C ALA A 48 -16.20 -0.82 -38.65
N ILE A 49 -16.63 -1.73 -37.80
CA ILE A 49 -17.83 -1.57 -36.97
C ILE A 49 -17.71 -0.35 -36.04
N LEU A 50 -16.56 -0.18 -35.36
CA LEU A 50 -16.27 1.00 -34.53
C LEU A 50 -16.34 2.29 -35.34
N SER A 51 -15.76 2.32 -36.56
CA SER A 51 -15.76 3.49 -37.43
C SER A 51 -17.14 3.86 -37.88
N LEU A 52 -18.01 2.90 -38.26
CA LEU A 52 -19.40 3.12 -38.64
C LEU A 52 -20.18 3.70 -37.45
N HIS A 53 -20.04 3.12 -36.26
CA HIS A 53 -20.71 3.60 -35.07
C HIS A 53 -20.31 5.03 -34.70
N ASN A 54 -19.02 5.34 -34.67
CA ASN A 54 -18.48 6.66 -34.34
C ASN A 54 -18.87 7.71 -35.36
N SER A 55 -19.15 7.30 -36.62
CA SER A 55 -19.64 8.18 -37.67
C SER A 55 -21.17 8.36 -37.68
N GLY A 56 -21.87 7.76 -36.71
CA GLY A 56 -23.35 7.80 -36.61
C GLY A 56 -24.06 7.03 -37.74
N LYS A 57 -23.36 6.12 -38.42
CA LYS A 57 -23.91 5.26 -39.46
C LYS A 57 -24.42 3.96 -38.86
N PRO A 58 -25.49 3.36 -39.43
CA PRO A 58 -25.95 2.07 -38.99
C PRO A 58 -24.87 0.98 -39.21
N ILE A 59 -24.76 0.06 -38.26
CA ILE A 59 -23.91 -1.12 -38.40
C ILE A 59 -24.66 -2.09 -39.31
N ASP A 60 -24.27 -2.12 -40.58
CA ASP A 60 -24.83 -2.99 -41.62
C ASP A 60 -23.78 -4.02 -42.05
N PRO A 61 -24.09 -5.32 -42.10
CA PRO A 61 -23.19 -6.36 -42.57
C PRO A 61 -22.55 -6.07 -43.93
N VAL A 62 -23.30 -5.44 -44.87
CA VAL A 62 -22.79 -5.10 -46.18
C VAL A 62 -21.75 -3.97 -46.10
N ALA A 63 -21.99 -2.94 -45.31
CA ALA A 63 -21.05 -1.85 -45.11
C ALA A 63 -19.75 -2.32 -44.42
N VAL A 64 -19.84 -3.28 -43.46
CA VAL A 64 -18.67 -3.90 -42.83
C VAL A 64 -17.89 -4.76 -43.84
N ALA A 65 -18.58 -5.53 -44.67
CA ALA A 65 -17.97 -6.33 -45.74
C ALA A 65 -17.24 -5.49 -46.78
N GLU A 66 -17.84 -4.34 -47.22
CA GLU A 66 -17.19 -3.39 -48.11
C GLU A 66 -15.90 -2.79 -47.53
N ALA A 67 -15.88 -2.48 -46.22
CA ALA A 67 -14.71 -1.95 -45.54
C ALA A 67 -13.56 -2.96 -45.48
N LEU A 68 -13.86 -4.25 -45.51
CA LEU A 68 -12.86 -5.33 -45.54
C LEU A 68 -12.24 -5.52 -46.94
N GLY A 69 -12.95 -5.15 -48.01
CA GLY A 69 -12.52 -5.34 -49.40
C GLY A 69 -12.67 -6.76 -49.92
N ASP A 70 -11.70 -7.21 -50.70
CA ASP A 70 -11.75 -8.55 -51.32
C ASP A 70 -11.90 -9.66 -50.26
N GLY A 71 -12.92 -10.51 -50.43
CA GLY A 71 -13.24 -11.62 -49.50
C GLY A 71 -14.05 -11.20 -48.26
N GLY A 72 -14.41 -9.88 -48.12
CA GLY A 72 -15.16 -9.36 -46.99
C GLY A 72 -16.56 -9.95 -46.89
N VAL A 73 -17.24 -10.13 -48.02
CA VAL A 73 -18.59 -10.69 -48.06
C VAL A 73 -18.63 -12.12 -47.56
N GLU A 74 -17.70 -12.96 -48.04
CA GLU A 74 -17.55 -14.37 -47.62
C GLU A 74 -17.21 -14.47 -46.14
N TYR A 75 -16.32 -13.58 -45.66
CA TYR A 75 -15.91 -13.56 -44.26
C TYR A 75 -17.10 -13.19 -43.36
N ILE A 76 -17.80 -12.09 -43.60
CA ILE A 76 -18.95 -11.66 -42.78
C ILE A 76 -20.08 -12.70 -42.82
N ALA A 77 -20.38 -13.27 -44.01
CA ALA A 77 -21.33 -14.36 -44.11
C ALA A 77 -20.94 -15.57 -43.27
N SER A 78 -19.66 -15.93 -43.26
CA SER A 78 -19.14 -16.99 -42.43
C SER A 78 -19.26 -16.70 -40.93
N CYS A 79 -18.98 -15.45 -40.50
CA CYS A 79 -19.16 -14.98 -39.13
C CYS A 79 -20.63 -15.10 -38.70
N MET A 80 -21.57 -14.60 -39.52
CA MET A 80 -23.01 -14.69 -39.24
C MET A 80 -23.48 -16.16 -39.14
N ASN A 81 -23.00 -17.02 -40.01
CA ASN A 81 -23.34 -18.45 -40.00
C ASN A 81 -22.72 -19.21 -38.82
N SER A 82 -21.68 -18.69 -38.19
CA SER A 82 -21.04 -19.31 -37.01
C SER A 82 -21.86 -19.17 -35.73
N VAL A 83 -22.87 -18.30 -35.73
CA VAL A 83 -23.65 -17.91 -34.55
C VAL A 83 -25.09 -18.35 -34.71
N GLN A 84 -25.61 -19.09 -33.73
CA GLN A 84 -27.03 -19.47 -33.70
C GLN A 84 -27.93 -18.39 -33.09
N THR A 85 -27.38 -17.57 -32.20
CA THR A 85 -28.10 -16.49 -31.52
C THR A 85 -27.10 -15.40 -31.09
N ALA A 86 -27.47 -14.14 -31.26
CA ALA A 86 -26.68 -13.00 -30.80
C ALA A 86 -26.74 -12.82 -29.26
N ALA A 87 -27.69 -13.50 -28.57
CA ALA A 87 -27.91 -13.33 -27.14
C ALA A 87 -26.70 -13.74 -26.26
N ASN A 88 -25.75 -14.51 -26.79
CA ASN A 88 -24.57 -15.01 -26.08
C ASN A 88 -23.33 -14.11 -26.27
N ILE A 89 -23.48 -12.87 -26.70
CA ILE A 89 -22.38 -11.96 -27.03
C ILE A 89 -21.35 -11.84 -25.89
N GLU A 90 -21.77 -11.76 -24.63
CA GLU A 90 -20.86 -11.67 -23.49
C GLU A 90 -19.93 -12.88 -23.37
N ILE A 91 -20.44 -14.10 -23.59
CA ILE A 91 -19.65 -15.35 -23.57
C ILE A 91 -18.62 -15.33 -24.70
N TYR A 92 -19.02 -14.83 -25.88
CA TYR A 92 -18.12 -14.73 -27.03
C TYR A 92 -17.01 -13.69 -26.78
N CYS A 93 -17.35 -12.54 -26.17
CA CYS A 93 -16.38 -11.52 -25.76
C CYS A 93 -15.39 -12.07 -24.73
N GLU A 94 -15.83 -12.83 -23.73
CA GLU A 94 -14.94 -13.51 -22.79
C GLU A 94 -13.98 -14.49 -23.50
N GLY A 95 -14.46 -15.18 -24.52
CA GLY A 95 -13.64 -16.06 -25.35
C GLY A 95 -12.52 -15.31 -26.07
N VAL A 96 -12.83 -14.13 -26.64
CA VAL A 96 -11.85 -13.25 -27.30
C VAL A 96 -10.83 -12.73 -26.30
N LEU A 97 -11.27 -12.22 -25.15
CA LEU A 97 -10.39 -11.74 -24.07
C LEU A 97 -9.42 -12.83 -23.58
N ASN A 98 -9.93 -14.06 -23.38
CA ASN A 98 -9.09 -15.18 -22.98
C ASN A 98 -8.08 -15.55 -24.07
N GLY A 99 -8.45 -15.42 -25.33
CA GLY A 99 -7.55 -15.56 -26.49
C GLY A 99 -6.46 -14.52 -26.49
N SER A 100 -6.82 -13.24 -26.32
CA SER A 100 -5.92 -12.09 -26.22
C SER A 100 -4.90 -12.29 -25.08
N LYS A 101 -5.36 -12.63 -23.87
CA LYS A 101 -4.49 -12.90 -22.72
C LYS A 101 -3.46 -14.00 -23.00
N ARG A 102 -3.88 -15.06 -23.70
CA ARG A 102 -2.95 -16.16 -24.04
C ARG A 102 -1.92 -15.74 -25.07
N ARG A 103 -2.28 -14.91 -26.07
CA ARG A 103 -1.31 -14.35 -27.02
C ARG A 103 -0.27 -13.50 -26.31
N LYS A 104 -0.72 -12.58 -25.45
CA LYS A 104 0.17 -11.76 -24.62
C LYS A 104 1.09 -12.59 -23.71
N MET A 105 0.57 -13.68 -23.12
CA MET A 105 1.40 -14.61 -22.35
C MET A 105 2.47 -15.31 -23.19
N ALA A 106 2.15 -15.69 -24.44
CA ALA A 106 3.10 -16.28 -25.34
C ALA A 106 4.20 -15.28 -25.73
N ASP A 107 3.81 -14.06 -26.09
CA ASP A 107 4.76 -12.99 -26.44
C ASP A 107 5.69 -12.64 -25.27
N LEU A 108 5.17 -12.54 -24.05
CA LEU A 108 5.98 -12.37 -22.84
C LEU A 108 6.96 -13.52 -22.61
N SER A 109 6.53 -14.76 -22.89
CA SER A 109 7.40 -15.94 -22.78
C SER A 109 8.53 -15.92 -23.79
N ASP A 110 8.23 -15.55 -25.03
CA ASP A 110 9.23 -15.46 -26.11
C ASP A 110 10.26 -14.36 -25.79
N ARG A 111 9.83 -13.19 -25.36
CA ARG A 111 10.71 -12.09 -24.94
C ARG A 111 11.58 -12.44 -23.73
N LEU A 112 11.00 -13.11 -22.73
CA LEU A 112 11.77 -13.62 -21.60
C LEU A 112 12.82 -14.65 -22.06
N GLY A 113 12.45 -15.52 -22.99
CA GLY A 113 13.36 -16.49 -23.62
C GLY A 113 14.52 -15.79 -24.34
N GLU A 114 14.23 -14.80 -25.19
CA GLU A 114 15.24 -14.03 -25.91
C GLU A 114 16.19 -13.30 -24.95
N SER A 115 15.63 -12.60 -23.94
CA SER A 115 16.42 -11.86 -22.96
C SER A 115 17.30 -12.77 -22.09
N SER A 116 16.89 -14.03 -21.86
CA SER A 116 17.65 -15.00 -21.06
C SER A 116 18.95 -15.44 -21.74
N PHE A 117 19.04 -15.30 -23.06
CA PHE A 117 20.24 -15.64 -23.86
C PHE A 117 21.08 -14.41 -24.22
N ASP A 118 20.62 -13.19 -23.88
CA ASP A 118 21.38 -11.95 -24.12
C ASP A 118 22.29 -11.64 -22.92
N PRO A 119 23.63 -11.81 -23.07
CA PRO A 119 24.56 -11.53 -21.97
C PRO A 119 24.69 -10.05 -21.63
N THR A 120 24.10 -9.15 -22.43
CA THR A 120 24.14 -7.68 -22.20
C THR A 120 22.88 -7.18 -21.50
N ALA A 121 21.83 -8.00 -21.41
CA ALA A 121 20.59 -7.64 -20.72
C ALA A 121 20.78 -7.71 -19.20
N ASP A 122 20.36 -6.67 -18.50
CA ASP A 122 20.27 -6.68 -17.03
C ASP A 122 19.03 -7.50 -16.63
N PRO A 123 19.18 -8.62 -15.90
CA PRO A 123 18.06 -9.46 -15.52
C PRO A 123 17.01 -8.71 -14.67
N ASP A 124 17.45 -7.78 -13.82
CA ASP A 124 16.54 -7.03 -12.96
C ASP A 124 15.69 -6.04 -13.78
N GLU A 125 16.26 -5.37 -14.77
CA GLU A 125 15.51 -4.50 -15.71
C GLU A 125 14.52 -5.30 -16.56
N VAL A 126 14.92 -6.47 -17.05
CA VAL A 126 14.04 -7.37 -17.82
C VAL A 126 12.85 -7.82 -16.97
N PHE A 127 13.08 -8.23 -15.73
CA PHE A 127 12.00 -8.65 -14.83
C PHE A 127 11.04 -7.50 -14.50
N GLU A 128 11.52 -6.28 -14.30
CA GLU A 128 10.65 -5.13 -14.06
C GLU A 128 9.80 -4.81 -15.29
N SER A 129 10.39 -4.76 -16.48
CA SER A 129 9.67 -4.51 -17.75
C SER A 129 8.56 -5.54 -17.99
N LEU A 130 8.88 -6.84 -17.82
CA LEU A 130 7.89 -7.91 -17.97
C LEU A 130 6.76 -7.81 -16.93
N ARG A 131 7.09 -7.39 -15.72
CA ARG A 131 6.11 -7.22 -14.65
C ARG A 131 5.13 -6.07 -14.94
N GLU A 132 5.64 -4.93 -15.39
CA GLU A 132 4.80 -3.79 -15.80
C GLU A 132 3.84 -4.21 -16.91
N GLU A 133 4.34 -5.01 -17.87
CA GLU A 133 3.54 -5.50 -18.96
C GLU A 133 2.49 -6.55 -18.52
N ILE A 134 2.84 -7.47 -17.59
CA ILE A 134 1.88 -8.39 -16.98
C ILE A 134 0.79 -7.62 -16.22
N ASP A 135 1.13 -6.57 -15.50
CA ASP A 135 0.17 -5.74 -14.78
C ASP A 135 -0.71 -4.94 -15.76
N SER A 136 -0.20 -4.55 -16.93
CA SER A 136 -0.97 -3.92 -18.02
C SER A 136 -1.93 -4.87 -18.72
N VAL A 137 -1.59 -6.16 -18.80
CA VAL A 137 -2.44 -7.23 -19.39
C VAL A 137 -3.62 -7.60 -18.48
N ARG A 138 -3.49 -7.36 -17.16
CA ARG A 138 -4.67 -7.34 -16.29
C ARG A 138 -5.47 -6.11 -16.69
N PRO A 139 -6.71 -6.26 -17.21
CA PRO A 139 -7.48 -5.07 -17.48
C PRO A 139 -7.51 -4.25 -16.20
N ALA A 140 -7.15 -2.98 -16.29
CA ALA A 140 -7.63 -1.98 -15.36
C ALA A 140 -9.16 -1.94 -15.59
N SER A 141 -9.85 -3.03 -15.25
CA SER A 141 -11.28 -3.02 -15.10
C SER A 141 -11.52 -1.96 -14.05
N ALA A 142 -11.98 -0.79 -14.46
CA ALA A 142 -12.66 0.06 -13.52
C ALA A 142 -13.61 -0.92 -12.79
N ASN A 143 -13.32 -1.21 -11.52
CA ASN A 143 -14.09 -2.15 -10.72
C ASN A 143 -15.47 -1.54 -10.50
N VAL A 144 -16.25 -1.46 -11.58
CA VAL A 144 -17.65 -1.02 -11.55
C VAL A 144 -18.43 -2.22 -11.05
N ILE A 145 -18.68 -2.23 -9.77
CA ILE A 145 -19.47 -3.25 -9.10
C ILE A 145 -20.90 -2.74 -8.87
N THR A 146 -21.86 -3.62 -8.98
CA THR A 146 -23.26 -3.27 -8.70
C THR A 146 -23.47 -3.02 -7.21
N ALA A 147 -24.53 -2.27 -6.86
CA ALA A 147 -24.93 -2.08 -5.47
C ALA A 147 -25.20 -3.42 -4.76
N ALA A 148 -25.76 -4.41 -5.48
CA ALA A 148 -26.01 -5.75 -4.94
C ALA A 148 -24.71 -6.45 -4.55
N GLN A 149 -23.68 -6.39 -5.41
CA GLN A 149 -22.34 -6.93 -5.11
C GLN A 149 -21.73 -6.21 -3.92
N SER A 150 -21.77 -4.87 -3.91
CA SER A 150 -21.23 -4.06 -2.79
C SER A 150 -21.88 -4.42 -1.45
N VAL A 151 -23.20 -4.67 -1.42
CA VAL A 151 -23.92 -5.10 -0.21
C VAL A 151 -23.49 -6.51 0.20
N SER A 152 -23.29 -7.42 -0.75
CA SER A 152 -22.78 -8.76 -0.47
C SER A 152 -21.41 -8.72 0.17
N ASP A 153 -20.50 -7.94 -0.40
CA ASP A 153 -19.13 -7.78 0.10
C ASP A 153 -19.12 -7.15 1.50
N TRP A 154 -19.97 -6.12 1.71
CA TRP A 154 -20.16 -5.51 3.03
C TRP A 154 -20.67 -6.50 4.07
N LYS A 155 -21.65 -7.35 3.73
CA LYS A 155 -22.15 -8.38 4.64
C LYS A 155 -21.04 -9.37 5.05
N ALA A 156 -20.22 -9.81 4.08
CA ALA A 156 -19.09 -10.69 4.33
C ALA A 156 -18.05 -10.03 5.25
N TYR A 157 -17.69 -8.76 4.99
CA TYR A 157 -16.83 -7.96 5.85
C TYR A 157 -17.40 -7.82 7.28
N TYR A 158 -18.69 -7.43 7.40
CA TYR A 158 -19.35 -7.26 8.68
C TYR A 158 -19.36 -8.54 9.53
N GLN A 159 -19.59 -9.70 8.91
CA GLN A 159 -19.52 -10.98 9.61
C GLN A 159 -18.11 -11.30 10.11
N ARG A 160 -17.08 -10.97 9.35
CA ARG A 160 -15.68 -11.13 9.79
C ARG A 160 -15.37 -10.26 11.00
N VAL A 161 -15.72 -8.97 10.94
CA VAL A 161 -15.51 -8.02 12.05
C VAL A 161 -16.33 -8.42 13.28
N LYS A 162 -17.58 -8.87 13.10
CA LYS A 162 -18.42 -9.35 14.21
C LYS A 162 -17.81 -10.55 14.94
N ASN A 163 -17.21 -11.48 14.18
CA ASN A 163 -16.58 -12.68 14.74
C ASN A 163 -15.18 -12.40 15.29
N ASN A 164 -14.48 -11.40 14.75
CA ASN A 164 -13.17 -10.96 15.18
C ASN A 164 -13.08 -9.43 15.04
N PRO A 165 -13.41 -8.67 16.10
CA PRO A 165 -13.34 -7.20 16.07
C PRO A 165 -11.99 -6.63 15.66
N GLU A 166 -10.89 -7.32 15.97
CA GLU A 166 -9.54 -6.92 15.58
C GLU A 166 -9.26 -7.08 14.07
N TYR A 167 -10.17 -7.71 13.33
CA TYR A 167 -10.02 -7.80 11.87
C TYR A 167 -10.06 -6.41 11.20
N ALA A 168 -10.80 -5.46 11.77
CA ALA A 168 -10.99 -4.14 11.17
C ALA A 168 -9.73 -3.25 11.26
N PHE A 169 -8.87 -3.46 12.27
CA PHE A 169 -7.75 -2.57 12.55
C PHE A 169 -6.55 -3.29 13.16
N CYS A 170 -5.39 -2.62 13.08
CA CYS A 170 -4.17 -3.01 13.78
C CYS A 170 -3.98 -2.04 14.96
N LYS A 171 -3.93 -2.54 16.18
CA LYS A 171 -3.71 -1.71 17.39
C LYS A 171 -2.29 -1.16 17.42
N THR A 172 -2.12 0.08 17.85
CA THR A 172 -0.81 0.70 18.10
C THR A 172 -0.17 0.16 19.38
N GLY A 173 -0.99 -0.45 20.25
CA GLY A 173 -0.61 -0.90 21.58
C GLY A 173 -0.60 0.21 22.63
N PHE A 174 -1.09 1.40 22.29
CA PHE A 174 -1.40 2.49 23.20
C PHE A 174 -2.92 2.66 23.22
N ASN A 175 -3.57 2.23 24.32
CA ASN A 175 -5.03 2.17 24.42
C ASN A 175 -5.70 3.54 24.19
N ASN A 176 -5.09 4.61 24.72
CA ASN A 176 -5.62 5.96 24.55
C ASN A 176 -5.48 6.45 23.11
N LEU A 177 -4.37 6.11 22.43
CA LEU A 177 -4.20 6.43 21.01
C LEU A 177 -5.15 5.58 20.15
N ASP A 178 -5.27 4.28 20.44
CA ASP A 178 -6.18 3.39 19.71
C ASP A 178 -7.63 3.87 19.83
N ARG A 179 -8.07 4.25 21.05
CA ARG A 179 -9.39 4.84 21.27
C ARG A 179 -9.58 6.13 20.47
N GLN A 180 -8.57 7.01 20.46
CA GLN A 180 -8.61 8.26 19.69
C GLN A 180 -8.65 8.00 18.18
N LEU A 181 -8.05 6.91 17.69
CA LEU A 181 -8.08 6.48 16.29
C LEU A 181 -9.37 5.72 15.91
N GLY A 182 -10.28 5.44 16.87
CA GLY A 182 -11.51 4.70 16.61
C GLY A 182 -11.39 3.18 16.76
N GLY A 183 -10.38 2.71 17.50
CA GLY A 183 -10.08 1.30 17.77
C GLY A 183 -8.66 0.88 17.39
N GLY A 184 -7.94 1.70 16.63
CA GLY A 184 -6.61 1.46 16.13
C GLY A 184 -6.41 1.94 14.69
N MET A 185 -5.36 1.51 14.03
CA MET A 185 -5.09 1.81 12.63
C MET A 185 -5.94 0.89 11.74
N PHE A 186 -6.95 1.42 11.06
CA PHE A 186 -7.79 0.64 10.15
C PHE A 186 -6.97 0.08 8.98
N ARG A 187 -7.37 -1.11 8.54
CA ARG A 187 -6.83 -1.71 7.31
C ARG A 187 -7.03 -0.76 6.12
N GLN A 188 -6.14 -0.84 5.14
CA GLN A 188 -6.15 0.06 3.95
C GLN A 188 -5.96 1.55 4.30
N GLY A 189 -5.65 1.86 5.57
CA GLY A 189 -5.42 3.21 6.06
C GLY A 189 -3.97 3.65 5.92
N MET A 190 -3.75 4.93 5.62
CA MET A 190 -2.45 5.59 5.68
C MET A 190 -2.42 6.52 6.89
N TYR A 191 -1.48 6.28 7.79
CA TYR A 191 -1.31 7.02 9.05
C TYR A 191 0.01 7.77 9.01
N VAL A 192 0.01 9.02 9.42
CA VAL A 192 1.21 9.85 9.37
C VAL A 192 1.59 10.30 10.78
N ILE A 193 2.84 10.05 11.19
CA ILE A 193 3.42 10.66 12.39
C ILE A 193 4.33 11.81 11.95
N GLY A 194 3.89 13.03 12.22
CA GLY A 194 4.66 14.24 11.97
C GLY A 194 5.43 14.67 13.23
N ALA A 195 6.72 14.95 13.11
CA ALA A 195 7.52 15.49 14.20
C ALA A 195 8.66 16.36 13.68
N ARG A 196 9.16 17.29 14.55
CA ARG A 196 10.42 17.98 14.30
C ARG A 196 11.61 17.02 14.51
N PRO A 197 12.76 17.33 13.90
CA PRO A 197 14.01 16.60 14.18
C PRO A 197 14.27 16.52 15.69
N GLY A 198 14.71 15.37 16.17
CA GLY A 198 15.04 15.14 17.58
C GLY A 198 13.86 14.90 18.54
N MET A 199 12.61 15.08 18.10
CA MET A 199 11.43 14.86 18.95
C MET A 199 11.13 13.36 19.25
N GLY A 200 11.79 12.43 18.56
CA GLY A 200 11.62 11.00 18.82
C GLY A 200 10.60 10.30 17.93
N LYS A 201 10.36 10.81 16.73
CA LYS A 201 9.50 10.23 15.71
C LYS A 201 9.77 8.74 15.49
N THR A 202 11.02 8.37 15.16
CA THR A 202 11.47 6.99 14.99
C THR A 202 11.25 6.15 16.25
N THR A 203 11.48 6.72 17.43
CA THR A 203 11.29 6.03 18.71
C THR A 203 9.81 5.68 18.94
N LEU A 204 8.89 6.61 18.67
CA LEU A 204 7.45 6.34 18.76
C LEU A 204 7.03 5.24 17.76
N ALA A 205 7.48 5.34 16.52
CA ALA A 205 7.17 4.34 15.50
C ALA A 205 7.73 2.95 15.84
N LEU A 206 8.92 2.88 16.44
CA LEU A 206 9.50 1.62 16.92
C LEU A 206 8.69 1.03 18.08
N ASN A 207 8.23 1.85 19.04
CA ASN A 207 7.35 1.35 20.11
C ASN A 207 6.04 0.78 19.53
N ILE A 208 5.41 1.46 18.57
CA ILE A 208 4.21 0.96 17.88
C ILE A 208 4.51 -0.36 17.17
N ALA A 209 5.61 -0.43 16.40
CA ALA A 209 5.98 -1.64 15.68
C ALA A 209 6.31 -2.82 16.63
N GLU A 210 6.98 -2.55 17.77
CA GLU A 210 7.22 -3.53 18.82
C GLU A 210 5.93 -4.04 19.46
N ASN A 211 4.99 -3.15 19.73
CA ASN A 211 3.69 -3.53 20.29
C ASN A 211 2.93 -4.44 19.31
N ILE A 212 2.94 -4.12 18.00
CA ILE A 212 2.33 -4.96 16.96
C ILE A 212 3.01 -6.34 16.92
N ALA A 213 4.35 -6.37 16.89
CA ALA A 213 5.10 -7.62 16.84
C ALA A 213 4.96 -8.45 18.13
N SER A 214 4.81 -7.80 19.30
CA SER A 214 4.56 -8.49 20.56
C SER A 214 3.21 -9.17 20.64
N ALA A 215 2.22 -8.65 19.91
CA ALA A 215 0.92 -9.31 19.71
C ALA A 215 0.97 -10.43 18.63
N ASN A 216 2.18 -10.90 18.27
CA ASN A 216 2.43 -11.91 17.25
C ASN A 216 1.87 -11.54 15.86
N LYS A 217 1.79 -10.25 15.55
CA LYS A 217 1.36 -9.72 14.24
C LYS A 217 2.59 -9.29 13.43
N PRO A 218 2.82 -9.85 12.22
CA PRO A 218 4.00 -9.50 11.42
C PRO A 218 4.00 -8.03 11.01
N VAL A 219 5.12 -7.34 11.24
CA VAL A 219 5.32 -5.94 10.89
C VAL A 219 6.60 -5.77 10.08
N LEU A 220 6.54 -4.97 9.00
CA LEU A 220 7.71 -4.54 8.26
C LEU A 220 8.07 -3.11 8.68
N PHE A 221 9.30 -2.91 9.15
CA PHE A 221 9.87 -1.60 9.45
C PHE A 221 10.92 -1.23 8.39
N VAL A 222 10.62 -0.26 7.55
CA VAL A 222 11.53 0.27 6.53
C VAL A 222 12.23 1.48 7.11
N SER A 223 13.53 1.33 7.41
CA SER A 223 14.38 2.40 7.93
C SER A 223 15.27 2.95 6.83
N LEU A 224 14.96 4.16 6.36
CA LEU A 224 15.76 4.85 5.34
C LEU A 224 16.81 5.79 5.95
N GLU A 225 16.69 6.08 7.26
CA GLU A 225 17.59 6.99 7.98
C GLU A 225 18.59 6.25 8.89
N MET A 226 18.14 5.21 9.57
CA MET A 226 18.95 4.50 10.58
C MET A 226 19.35 3.11 10.12
N SER A 227 20.59 2.70 10.43
CA SER A 227 21.08 1.35 10.15
C SER A 227 20.39 0.29 11.03
N ARG A 228 20.42 -0.98 10.58
CA ARG A 228 19.88 -2.12 11.33
C ARG A 228 20.48 -2.23 12.75
N VAL A 229 21.77 -1.93 12.89
CA VAL A 229 22.43 -1.98 14.22
C VAL A 229 21.83 -0.94 15.16
N GLN A 230 21.59 0.28 14.69
CA GLN A 230 20.96 1.34 15.49
C GLN A 230 19.53 0.99 15.87
N ILE A 231 18.75 0.43 14.94
CA ILE A 231 17.37 0.01 15.21
C ILE A 231 17.34 -1.12 16.24
N ILE A 232 18.14 -2.18 16.07
CA ILE A 232 18.22 -3.29 17.02
C ILE A 232 18.68 -2.79 18.40
N SER A 233 19.67 -1.89 18.46
CA SER A 233 20.14 -1.34 19.74
C SER A 233 19.04 -0.51 20.44
N LYS A 234 18.21 0.22 19.71
CA LYS A 234 17.03 0.89 20.27
C LYS A 234 16.01 -0.13 20.80
N ARG A 235 15.74 -1.20 20.06
CA ARG A 235 14.82 -2.26 20.48
C ARG A 235 15.33 -2.94 21.78
N ILE A 236 16.63 -3.23 21.85
CA ILE A 236 17.27 -3.79 23.07
C ILE A 236 17.12 -2.80 24.22
N SER A 237 17.42 -1.51 24.00
CA SER A 237 17.32 -0.48 25.04
C SER A 237 15.88 -0.36 25.58
N MET A 238 14.89 -0.32 24.70
CA MET A 238 13.47 -0.27 25.09
C MET A 238 13.01 -1.50 25.87
N ALA A 239 13.53 -2.68 25.51
CA ALA A 239 13.12 -3.95 26.13
C ALA A 239 13.86 -4.27 27.43
N SER A 240 15.13 -3.86 27.55
CA SER A 240 15.98 -4.08 28.74
C SER A 240 15.93 -2.94 29.75
N LEU A 241 15.40 -1.79 29.37
CA LEU A 241 15.44 -0.51 30.11
C LEU A 241 16.89 -0.04 30.40
N LEU A 242 17.87 -0.48 29.62
CA LEU A 242 19.24 -0.02 29.68
C LEU A 242 19.48 1.17 28.73
N SER A 243 20.47 1.98 29.03
CA SER A 243 20.85 3.15 28.24
C SER A 243 21.19 2.75 26.81
N TYR A 244 20.54 3.41 25.82
CA TYR A 244 20.86 3.24 24.40
C TYR A 244 22.35 3.53 24.11
N THR A 245 22.89 4.58 24.74
CA THR A 245 24.29 4.96 24.54
C THR A 245 25.26 3.90 25.06
N ASP A 246 24.96 3.29 26.20
CA ASP A 246 25.84 2.25 26.78
C ASP A 246 25.79 0.96 25.97
N ILE A 247 24.63 0.60 25.42
CA ILE A 247 24.48 -0.52 24.48
C ILE A 247 25.31 -0.24 23.22
N MET A 248 25.16 0.94 22.61
CA MET A 248 25.86 1.28 21.37
C MET A 248 27.38 1.41 21.52
N THR A 249 27.85 1.79 22.71
CA THR A 249 29.29 1.98 23.00
C THR A 249 29.92 0.78 23.70
N GLY A 250 29.14 -0.27 23.99
CA GLY A 250 29.63 -1.48 24.66
C GLY A 250 29.98 -1.29 26.14
N ARG A 251 29.46 -0.26 26.82
CA ARG A 251 29.78 0.08 28.22
C ARG A 251 28.83 -0.62 29.21
N LEU A 252 28.51 -1.88 28.95
CA LEU A 252 27.61 -2.65 29.79
C LEU A 252 28.42 -3.46 30.86
N GLN A 253 27.91 -3.43 32.07
CA GLN A 253 28.38 -4.32 33.16
C GLN A 253 27.97 -5.77 32.87
N GLU A 254 28.53 -6.71 33.63
CA GLU A 254 28.25 -8.13 33.41
C GLU A 254 26.78 -8.50 33.65
N CYS A 255 26.17 -7.95 34.71
CA CYS A 255 24.74 -8.13 35.00
C CYS A 255 23.85 -7.55 33.90
N GLU A 256 24.22 -6.38 33.33
CA GLU A 256 23.49 -5.74 32.25
C GLU A 256 23.59 -6.54 30.92
N ARG A 257 24.76 -7.15 30.66
CA ARG A 257 24.91 -8.08 29.51
C ARG A 257 24.00 -9.30 29.63
N ASN A 258 23.83 -9.85 30.84
CA ASN A 258 22.88 -10.94 31.05
C ASN A 258 21.44 -10.52 30.81
N THR A 259 21.05 -9.30 31.21
CA THR A 259 19.74 -8.71 30.89
C THR A 259 19.56 -8.55 29.39
N VAL A 260 20.58 -8.05 28.66
CA VAL A 260 20.56 -7.95 27.21
C VAL A 260 20.35 -9.32 26.57
N ASN A 261 21.11 -10.35 26.99
CA ASN A 261 20.97 -11.70 26.44
C ASN A 261 19.55 -12.25 26.62
N ALA A 262 18.93 -12.06 27.78
CA ALA A 262 17.55 -12.49 28.03
C ALA A 262 16.52 -11.76 27.14
N VAL A 263 16.81 -10.51 26.74
CA VAL A 263 15.96 -9.75 25.85
C VAL A 263 16.12 -10.16 24.39
N LEU A 264 17.33 -10.59 23.98
CA LEU A 264 17.59 -10.98 22.57
C LEU A 264 16.70 -12.13 22.11
N ASP A 265 16.50 -13.16 22.93
CA ASP A 265 15.64 -14.29 22.58
C ASP A 265 14.19 -13.85 22.31
N ARG A 266 13.68 -12.90 23.12
CA ARG A 266 12.34 -12.31 22.92
C ARG A 266 12.27 -11.48 21.66
N ILE A 267 13.32 -10.70 21.34
CA ILE A 267 13.38 -9.89 20.12
C ILE A 267 13.40 -10.79 18.88
N ILE A 268 14.14 -11.90 18.91
CA ILE A 268 14.25 -12.87 17.83
C ILE A 268 12.90 -13.57 17.57
N ALA A 269 12.19 -13.92 18.64
CA ALA A 269 10.91 -14.63 18.54
C ALA A 269 9.76 -13.78 17.95
N ARG A 270 9.89 -12.44 17.96
CA ARG A 270 8.84 -11.54 17.45
C ARG A 270 8.87 -11.43 15.93
N PRO A 271 7.72 -11.45 15.26
CA PRO A 271 7.64 -11.31 13.80
C PRO A 271 7.84 -9.83 13.37
N PHE A 272 9.03 -9.30 13.65
CA PHE A 272 9.47 -7.96 13.29
C PHE A 272 10.51 -8.05 12.18
N MET A 273 10.12 -7.72 10.96
CA MET A 273 10.99 -7.65 9.80
C MET A 273 11.47 -6.22 9.58
N MET A 274 12.67 -6.06 9.06
CA MET A 274 13.23 -4.74 8.80
C MET A 274 13.99 -4.70 7.47
N SER A 275 13.95 -3.54 6.83
CA SER A 275 14.82 -3.17 5.73
C SER A 275 15.56 -1.89 6.10
N ASP A 276 16.88 -1.89 5.97
CA ASP A 276 17.73 -0.71 6.13
C ASP A 276 18.44 -0.34 4.81
N LYS A 277 17.84 -0.75 3.67
CA LYS A 277 18.32 -0.36 2.35
C LYS A 277 18.13 1.15 2.19
N PRO A 278 19.22 1.91 2.01
CA PRO A 278 19.11 3.35 1.78
C PRO A 278 18.42 3.63 0.43
N SER A 279 17.63 4.69 0.39
CA SER A 279 17.10 5.20 -0.88
C SER A 279 16.21 4.24 -1.66
N MET A 280 15.20 3.65 -0.99
CA MET A 280 14.17 2.82 -1.66
C MET A 280 13.13 3.68 -2.38
N THR A 281 12.61 3.19 -3.50
CA THR A 281 11.40 3.71 -4.14
C THR A 281 10.14 3.14 -3.46
N SER A 282 8.97 3.77 -3.70
CA SER A 282 7.68 3.24 -3.25
C SER A 282 7.43 1.81 -3.77
N ALA A 283 7.78 1.52 -5.02
CA ALA A 283 7.68 0.19 -5.60
C ALA A 283 8.56 -0.86 -4.89
N GLU A 284 9.81 -0.50 -4.52
CA GLU A 284 10.68 -1.38 -3.75
C GLU A 284 10.14 -1.66 -2.34
N ILE A 285 9.54 -0.67 -1.69
CA ILE A 285 8.88 -0.83 -0.39
C ILE A 285 7.68 -1.78 -0.50
N ILE A 286 6.84 -1.61 -1.51
CA ILE A 286 5.71 -2.51 -1.79
C ILE A 286 6.20 -3.95 -2.01
N ARG A 287 7.30 -4.11 -2.76
CA ARG A 287 7.90 -5.43 -3.00
C ARG A 287 8.39 -6.07 -1.72
N ALA A 288 9.10 -5.33 -0.88
CA ALA A 288 9.56 -5.81 0.42
C ALA A 288 8.37 -6.22 1.32
N ALA A 289 7.29 -5.43 1.33
CA ALA A 289 6.10 -5.74 2.11
C ALA A 289 5.39 -7.03 1.65
N ARG A 290 5.37 -7.30 0.35
CA ARG A 290 4.79 -8.53 -0.22
C ARG A 290 5.58 -9.80 0.11
N GLN A 291 6.86 -9.68 0.51
CA GLN A 291 7.68 -10.82 0.94
C GLN A 291 7.40 -11.24 2.38
N VAL A 292 6.64 -10.46 3.13
CA VAL A 292 6.29 -10.74 4.53
C VAL A 292 4.95 -11.46 4.59
N ASP A 293 4.99 -12.75 4.88
CA ASP A 293 3.78 -13.57 5.01
C ASP A 293 2.90 -13.06 6.16
N GLY A 294 1.60 -12.90 5.88
CA GLY A 294 0.63 -12.47 6.88
C GLY A 294 0.87 -11.07 7.45
N ILE A 295 1.54 -10.19 6.70
CA ILE A 295 1.86 -8.82 7.13
C ILE A 295 0.63 -8.13 7.73
N SER A 296 0.84 -7.44 8.86
CA SER A 296 -0.22 -6.74 9.60
C SER A 296 -0.08 -5.22 9.58
N ALA A 297 1.13 -4.71 9.38
CA ALA A 297 1.39 -3.29 9.21
C ALA A 297 2.73 -3.04 8.51
N VAL A 298 2.85 -1.91 7.82
CA VAL A 298 4.11 -1.40 7.26
C VAL A 298 4.43 -0.06 7.94
N VAL A 299 5.67 0.09 8.39
CA VAL A 299 6.18 1.35 8.96
C VAL A 299 7.30 1.88 8.08
N VAL A 300 7.26 3.16 7.67
CA VAL A 300 8.26 3.79 6.81
C VAL A 300 8.89 5.00 7.51
N ASP A 301 10.18 4.93 7.80
CA ASP A 301 10.97 5.98 8.45
C ASP A 301 12.09 6.49 7.51
N TYR A 302 11.93 7.64 6.87
CA TYR A 302 10.81 8.53 6.79
C TYR A 302 10.55 8.94 5.33
N LEU A 303 9.38 9.47 5.06
CA LEU A 303 8.86 9.83 3.74
C LEU A 303 9.84 10.63 2.87
N GLY A 304 10.52 11.62 3.44
CA GLY A 304 11.43 12.52 2.71
C GLY A 304 12.66 11.84 2.10
N LEU A 305 12.97 10.60 2.50
CA LEU A 305 14.07 9.80 1.98
C LEU A 305 13.65 8.75 0.95
N ILE A 306 12.35 8.60 0.71
CA ILE A 306 11.87 7.74 -0.37
C ILE A 306 12.33 8.35 -1.70
N ARG A 307 12.96 7.52 -2.53
CA ARG A 307 13.42 7.92 -3.86
C ARG A 307 12.21 7.99 -4.80
N PRO A 308 12.01 9.12 -5.49
CA PRO A 308 10.98 9.20 -6.52
C PRO A 308 11.27 8.23 -7.68
N SER A 309 10.24 7.87 -8.44
CA SER A 309 10.40 7.15 -9.70
C SER A 309 11.32 7.94 -10.67
N GLU A 310 11.91 7.29 -11.66
CA GLU A 310 12.80 7.95 -12.62
C GLU A 310 12.10 9.09 -13.35
N GLU A 311 10.82 8.91 -13.67
CA GLU A 311 9.99 9.93 -14.30
C GLU A 311 9.72 11.10 -13.35
N ALA A 312 9.42 10.80 -12.09
CA ALA A 312 9.14 11.80 -11.08
C ALA A 312 10.39 12.60 -10.66
N GLN A 313 11.60 12.06 -10.77
CA GLN A 313 12.84 12.78 -10.47
C GLN A 313 13.00 14.08 -11.28
N LYS A 314 12.39 14.16 -12.47
CA LYS A 314 12.42 15.35 -13.33
C LYS A 314 11.40 16.42 -12.93
N LYS A 315 10.48 16.08 -12.01
CA LYS A 315 9.38 16.95 -11.56
C LYS A 315 9.79 17.78 -10.35
N PRO A 316 9.10 18.90 -10.07
CA PRO A 316 9.29 19.68 -8.83
C PRO A 316 9.07 18.80 -7.57
N ARG A 317 9.75 19.14 -6.47
CA ARG A 317 9.72 18.33 -5.22
C ARG A 317 8.30 18.05 -4.71
N TYR A 318 7.40 19.03 -4.80
CA TYR A 318 6.01 18.84 -4.35
C TYR A 318 5.27 17.77 -5.16
N GLU A 319 5.51 17.68 -6.48
CA GLU A 319 4.92 16.65 -7.33
C GLU A 319 5.49 15.27 -7.02
N GLN A 320 6.80 15.19 -6.78
CA GLN A 320 7.45 13.95 -6.33
C GLN A 320 6.81 13.44 -5.03
N MET A 321 6.57 14.33 -4.06
CA MET A 321 5.95 13.98 -2.79
C MET A 321 4.48 13.58 -2.96
N THR A 322 3.77 14.19 -3.91
CA THR A 322 2.38 13.82 -4.25
C THR A 322 2.32 12.41 -4.80
N GLU A 323 3.21 12.05 -5.73
CA GLU A 323 3.30 10.71 -6.31
C GLU A 323 3.61 9.67 -5.22
N ILE A 324 4.65 9.91 -4.42
CA ILE A 324 5.03 9.01 -3.30
C ILE A 324 3.86 8.82 -2.32
N SER A 325 3.14 9.90 -1.98
CA SER A 325 1.99 9.82 -1.07
C SER A 325 0.87 8.95 -1.64
N ALA A 326 0.53 9.15 -2.90
CA ALA A 326 -0.47 8.35 -3.61
C ALA A 326 -0.07 6.86 -3.68
N ASP A 327 1.20 6.57 -3.94
CA ASP A 327 1.73 5.21 -3.97
C ASP A 327 1.61 4.52 -2.61
N LEU A 328 1.98 5.22 -1.52
CA LEU A 328 1.87 4.68 -0.16
C LEU A 328 0.40 4.43 0.23
N LYS A 329 -0.51 5.32 -0.16
CA LYS A 329 -1.95 5.10 0.03
C LYS A 329 -2.47 3.93 -0.80
N SER A 330 -2.00 3.79 -2.04
CA SER A 330 -2.31 2.64 -2.90
C SER A 330 -1.76 1.34 -2.32
N MET A 331 -0.54 1.38 -1.77
CA MET A 331 0.07 0.24 -1.07
C MET A 331 -0.83 -0.25 0.07
N ALA A 332 -1.30 0.64 0.93
CA ALA A 332 -2.19 0.29 2.04
C ALA A 332 -3.44 -0.46 1.55
N LYS A 333 -4.06 0.01 0.47
CA LYS A 333 -5.23 -0.62 -0.15
C LYS A 333 -4.90 -1.99 -0.76
N THR A 334 -3.79 -2.08 -1.51
CA THR A 334 -3.41 -3.30 -2.23
C THR A 334 -2.99 -4.43 -1.29
N LEU A 335 -2.30 -4.10 -0.19
CA LEU A 335 -1.85 -5.06 0.82
C LEU A 335 -2.93 -5.34 1.87
N ASP A 336 -4.02 -4.55 1.89
CA ASP A 336 -5.08 -4.60 2.89
C ASP A 336 -4.56 -4.49 4.33
N VAL A 337 -3.57 -3.61 4.57
CA VAL A 337 -2.97 -3.33 5.89
C VAL A 337 -2.78 -1.84 6.11
N PRO A 338 -2.70 -1.35 7.37
CA PRO A 338 -2.30 0.02 7.64
C PRO A 338 -0.84 0.26 7.29
N VAL A 339 -0.58 1.46 6.74
CA VAL A 339 0.75 1.98 6.46
C VAL A 339 1.01 3.18 7.36
N LEU A 340 2.00 3.08 8.25
CA LEU A 340 2.44 4.14 9.14
C LEU A 340 3.66 4.83 8.55
N VAL A 341 3.52 6.09 8.20
CA VAL A 341 4.55 6.89 7.52
C VAL A 341 5.05 7.99 8.45
N LEU A 342 6.35 8.13 8.57
CA LEU A 342 6.94 9.19 9.34
C LEU A 342 7.24 10.40 8.45
N ALA A 343 6.86 11.60 8.91
CA ALA A 343 7.07 12.85 8.20
C ALA A 343 7.82 13.87 9.08
N GLN A 344 8.68 14.65 8.46
CA GLN A 344 9.40 15.71 9.15
C GLN A 344 8.64 17.02 9.01
N LEU A 345 8.50 17.77 10.12
CA LEU A 345 7.84 19.07 10.13
C LEU A 345 8.84 20.21 9.85
N ASN A 346 8.32 21.29 9.25
CA ASN A 346 9.07 22.51 8.98
C ASN A 346 9.51 23.21 10.26
N ARG A 347 10.57 24.03 10.15
CA ARG A 347 11.15 24.78 11.30
C ARG A 347 10.27 25.91 11.82
N GLU A 348 9.29 26.38 11.05
CA GLU A 348 8.43 27.53 11.41
C GLU A 348 7.59 27.29 12.66
N SER A 349 7.27 26.03 12.99
CA SER A 349 6.54 25.67 14.21
C SER A 349 7.27 26.07 15.51
N ALA A 350 8.61 26.23 15.48
CA ALA A 350 9.39 26.63 16.65
C ALA A 350 9.16 28.09 17.08
N ASN A 351 8.75 28.95 16.15
CA ASN A 351 8.60 30.38 16.38
C ASN A 351 7.23 30.75 16.97
N ARG A 352 6.36 29.75 17.18
CA ARG A 352 5.02 29.97 17.78
C ARG A 352 5.07 29.86 19.29
N ALA A 353 4.20 30.60 19.94
CA ALA A 353 4.00 30.48 21.39
C ALA A 353 3.63 29.05 21.77
N GLY A 354 4.42 28.40 22.64
CA GLY A 354 4.26 27.02 23.06
C GLY A 354 4.79 25.96 22.06
N SER A 355 5.30 26.36 20.91
CA SER A 355 5.96 25.49 19.89
C SER A 355 5.16 24.25 19.49
N ARG A 356 3.84 24.24 19.71
CA ARG A 356 2.97 23.12 19.32
C ARG A 356 2.85 23.05 17.81
N PRO A 357 3.07 21.84 17.21
CA PRO A 357 2.94 21.65 15.79
C PRO A 357 1.47 21.71 15.34
N LEU A 358 1.27 22.19 14.11
CA LEU A 358 -0.01 22.23 13.42
C LEU A 358 0.05 21.40 12.14
N LEU A 359 -1.11 21.04 11.61
CA LEU A 359 -1.22 20.29 10.35
C LEU A 359 -0.52 20.99 9.18
N THR A 360 -0.59 22.35 9.15
CA THR A 360 0.09 23.19 8.15
C THR A 360 1.61 23.12 8.20
N ASP A 361 2.21 22.58 9.25
CA ASP A 361 3.66 22.40 9.34
C ASP A 361 4.18 21.21 8.52
N LEU A 362 3.28 20.39 8.00
CA LEU A 362 3.55 19.38 6.95
C LEU A 362 3.70 20.02 5.56
N ARG A 363 4.25 21.19 5.43
CA ARG A 363 4.16 22.16 4.33
C ARG A 363 4.55 21.66 2.93
N ASP A 364 5.52 20.77 2.79
CA ASP A 364 5.90 20.22 1.46
C ASP A 364 5.04 19.00 1.10
N SER A 365 3.96 18.78 1.81
CA SER A 365 3.21 17.54 1.86
C SER A 365 1.70 17.76 1.90
N GLY A 366 1.18 18.78 1.21
CA GLY A 366 -0.28 18.98 1.09
C GLY A 366 -1.01 17.74 0.59
N ALA A 367 -0.36 16.96 -0.27
CA ALA A 367 -0.86 15.67 -0.72
C ALA A 367 -0.90 14.64 0.41
N ILE A 368 0.11 14.60 1.28
CA ILE A 368 0.16 13.69 2.43
C ILE A 368 -0.99 14.01 3.39
N GLU A 369 -1.26 15.30 3.62
CA GLU A 369 -2.41 15.71 4.41
C GLU A 369 -3.71 15.22 3.77
N GLN A 370 -3.85 15.30 2.45
CA GLN A 370 -5.05 14.85 1.74
C GLN A 370 -5.22 13.32 1.78
N ASP A 371 -4.16 12.56 1.54
CA ASP A 371 -4.18 11.10 1.40
C ASP A 371 -4.28 10.38 2.76
N ALA A 372 -3.66 10.94 3.81
CA ALA A 372 -3.67 10.34 5.13
C ALA A 372 -5.08 10.21 5.71
N ASP A 373 -5.36 9.06 6.31
CA ASP A 373 -6.61 8.84 7.06
C ASP A 373 -6.54 9.45 8.45
N ALA A 374 -5.35 9.45 9.06
CA ALA A 374 -5.08 10.23 10.27
C ALA A 374 -3.65 10.81 10.25
N VAL A 375 -3.50 11.96 10.88
CA VAL A 375 -2.23 12.64 11.11
C VAL A 375 -2.06 12.87 12.60
N VAL A 376 -0.99 12.33 13.15
CA VAL A 376 -0.58 12.44 14.55
C VAL A 376 0.68 13.29 14.64
N LEU A 377 0.64 14.40 15.31
CA LEU A 377 1.77 15.30 15.49
C LEU A 377 2.37 15.08 16.88
N LEU A 378 3.65 14.72 16.92
CA LEU A 378 4.38 14.51 18.17
C LEU A 378 4.93 15.82 18.70
N HIS A 379 4.62 16.14 19.95
CA HIS A 379 5.12 17.29 20.65
C HIS A 379 5.72 16.89 22.01
N ARG A 380 6.91 17.44 22.33
CA ARG A 380 7.62 17.27 23.59
C ARG A 380 7.94 18.66 24.14
N LYS A 381 7.30 19.03 25.23
CA LYS A 381 7.50 20.31 25.87
C LYS A 381 8.93 20.44 26.42
N ASP A 382 9.39 19.39 27.08
CA ASP A 382 10.71 19.34 27.74
C ASP A 382 11.87 19.48 26.77
N TYR A 383 11.71 19.06 25.50
CA TYR A 383 12.73 19.27 24.46
C TYR A 383 13.07 20.74 24.24
N TYR A 384 12.12 21.65 24.34
CA TYR A 384 12.34 23.08 24.19
C TYR A 384 12.88 23.72 25.49
N GLU A 385 12.53 23.14 26.64
CA GLU A 385 13.01 23.61 27.94
C GLU A 385 14.45 23.15 28.20
N SER A 386 14.91 22.07 27.60
CA SER A 386 16.29 21.54 27.73
C SER A 386 17.40 22.49 27.22
N THR A 387 17.02 23.56 26.51
CA THR A 387 17.97 24.61 26.10
C THR A 387 18.23 25.66 27.17
N LYS A 388 17.54 25.61 28.31
CA LYS A 388 17.73 26.53 29.46
C LYS A 388 18.91 26.04 30.34
N GLU A 389 19.73 26.95 30.82
CA GLU A 389 20.95 26.64 31.61
C GLU A 389 20.70 25.83 32.88
N ASP A 390 19.55 25.97 33.51
CA ASP A 390 19.20 25.29 34.77
C ASP A 390 18.23 24.09 34.57
N TYR A 391 18.06 23.62 33.35
CA TYR A 391 17.12 22.52 33.08
C TYR A 391 17.68 21.18 33.49
N VAL A 392 16.98 20.48 34.39
CA VAL A 392 17.24 19.07 34.72
C VAL A 392 16.17 18.23 34.04
N ALA A 393 16.61 17.38 33.08
CA ALA A 393 15.68 16.51 32.38
C ALA A 393 15.05 15.50 33.36
N PRO A 394 13.72 15.39 33.41
CA PRO A 394 13.06 14.34 34.17
C PRO A 394 13.42 12.96 33.58
N GLU A 395 13.40 11.93 34.40
CA GLU A 395 13.64 10.55 33.94
C GLU A 395 12.51 10.11 33.00
N ILE A 396 11.29 10.55 33.29
CA ILE A 396 10.09 10.31 32.50
C ILE A 396 9.52 11.66 32.07
N GLU A 397 9.42 11.86 30.78
CA GLU A 397 8.86 13.05 30.13
C GLU A 397 7.42 12.80 29.68
N GLU A 398 6.54 13.80 29.81
CA GLU A 398 5.24 13.78 29.15
C GLU A 398 5.41 14.13 27.67
N ILE A 399 4.88 13.29 26.79
CA ILE A 399 4.78 13.58 25.36
C ILE A 399 3.32 13.70 24.95
N GLU A 400 3.04 14.63 24.05
CA GLU A 400 1.71 14.83 23.49
C GLU A 400 1.66 14.28 22.06
N LEU A 401 0.67 13.43 21.79
CA LEU A 401 0.29 12.99 20.46
C LEU A 401 -0.98 13.78 20.06
N ILE A 402 -0.80 14.76 19.20
CA ILE A 402 -1.89 15.62 18.71
C ILE A 402 -2.46 14.94 17.47
N VAL A 403 -3.61 14.30 17.59
CA VAL A 403 -4.35 13.76 16.44
C VAL A 403 -5.00 14.94 15.72
N ALA A 404 -4.27 15.52 14.76
CA ALA A 404 -4.66 16.75 14.06
C ALA A 404 -5.64 16.49 12.91
N LYS A 405 -5.64 15.29 12.34
CA LYS A 405 -6.59 14.80 11.33
C LYS A 405 -6.99 13.37 11.67
N ASN A 406 -8.26 13.05 11.54
CA ASN A 406 -8.77 11.67 11.61
C ASN A 406 -10.05 11.54 10.79
N ARG A 407 -10.07 10.59 9.83
CA ARG A 407 -11.25 10.31 8.98
C ARG A 407 -12.26 9.41 9.66
N HIS A 408 -11.82 8.62 10.65
CA HIS A 408 -12.64 7.54 11.23
C HIS A 408 -13.16 7.87 12.64
N ALA A 409 -12.57 8.89 13.31
CA ALA A 409 -12.96 9.32 14.64
C ALA A 409 -12.66 10.81 14.85
N SER A 410 -12.81 11.32 16.08
CA SER A 410 -12.53 12.72 16.41
C SER A 410 -11.03 13.00 16.45
N THR A 411 -10.67 14.28 16.29
CA THR A 411 -9.35 14.80 16.62
C THR A 411 -9.22 15.00 18.14
N GLY A 412 -7.99 15.06 18.65
CA GLY A 412 -7.77 15.22 20.09
C GLY A 412 -6.28 15.13 20.45
N ILE A 413 -5.99 15.11 21.74
CA ILE A 413 -4.64 15.02 22.27
C ILE A 413 -4.57 13.80 23.18
N VAL A 414 -3.57 12.95 22.96
CA VAL A 414 -3.24 11.81 23.80
C VAL A 414 -1.89 12.07 24.44
N LYS A 415 -1.80 11.85 25.74
CA LYS A 415 -0.57 11.99 26.52
C LYS A 415 0.02 10.63 26.80
N LEU A 416 1.33 10.50 26.59
CA LEU A 416 2.10 9.29 26.87
C LEU A 416 3.34 9.64 27.69
N ALA A 417 3.85 8.66 28.42
CA ALA A 417 5.07 8.74 29.20
C ALA A 417 6.27 8.28 28.37
N TRP A 418 7.32 9.09 28.33
CA TRP A 418 8.56 8.76 27.61
C TRP A 418 9.72 8.63 28.60
N HIS A 419 10.38 7.48 28.60
CA HIS A 419 11.62 7.29 29.32
C HIS A 419 12.82 7.72 28.46
N GLY A 420 13.40 8.89 28.77
CA GLY A 420 14.37 9.58 27.89
C GLY A 420 15.62 8.77 27.55
N LYS A 421 16.19 8.01 28.52
CA LYS A 421 17.42 7.22 28.37
C LYS A 421 17.25 5.99 27.47
N THR A 422 16.06 5.37 27.51
CA THR A 422 15.81 4.08 26.84
C THR A 422 14.94 4.23 25.60
N GLY A 423 14.19 5.32 25.47
CA GLY A 423 13.21 5.51 24.43
C GLY A 423 11.96 4.64 24.60
N LYS A 424 11.78 3.98 25.76
CA LYS A 424 10.52 3.28 26.04
C LYS A 424 9.39 4.30 26.22
N ILE A 425 8.26 4.01 25.59
CA ILE A 425 7.04 4.82 25.73
C ILE A 425 5.98 3.95 26.40
N GLY A 426 5.26 4.54 27.36
CA GLY A 426 4.16 3.93 28.09
C GLY A 426 2.95 4.86 28.18
N GLU A 427 1.86 4.37 28.74
CA GLU A 427 0.69 5.17 29.07
C GLU A 427 0.75 5.62 30.53
N PHE A 428 0.09 6.73 30.85
CA PHE A 428 -0.16 7.10 32.23
C PHE A 428 -1.33 6.26 32.76
N ASP A 429 -1.19 5.76 33.99
CA ASP A 429 -2.31 5.14 34.68
C ASP A 429 -3.37 6.21 34.96
N THR A 430 -4.60 5.97 34.49
CA THR A 430 -5.71 6.93 34.61
C THR A 430 -6.22 7.08 36.04
N GLU A 431 -5.83 6.16 36.96
CA GLU A 431 -6.26 6.23 38.37
C GLU A 431 -5.23 6.88 39.30
N HIS A 432 -3.92 6.86 38.92
CA HIS A 432 -2.87 7.30 39.85
C HIS A 432 -1.84 8.28 39.28
N ASP A 433 -1.99 8.78 38.04
CA ASP A 433 -1.00 9.61 37.31
C ASP A 433 0.43 9.01 37.26
N GLU A 434 0.59 7.74 37.62
CA GLU A 434 1.87 7.04 37.50
C GLU A 434 2.03 6.38 36.11
N PRO A 435 3.22 6.51 35.47
CA PRO A 435 3.45 5.92 34.16
C PRO A 435 3.56 4.40 34.26
N THR A 436 2.64 3.70 33.59
CA THR A 436 2.72 2.25 33.41
C THR A 436 3.46 1.90 32.12
N PHE A 437 4.61 1.28 32.28
CA PHE A 437 5.32 0.66 31.17
C PHE A 437 4.93 -0.82 31.16
N CYS A 438 4.03 -1.23 30.26
CA CYS A 438 3.69 -2.64 30.10
C CYS A 438 4.97 -3.45 29.89
N SER A 439 5.36 -4.22 30.89
CA SER A 439 6.21 -5.39 30.70
C SER A 439 5.32 -6.42 30.02
N VAL A 440 5.72 -6.87 28.84
CA VAL A 440 4.96 -7.84 28.01
C VAL A 440 4.98 -9.25 28.64
N ASP A 441 5.01 -9.35 29.94
CA ASP A 441 5.16 -10.64 30.65
C ASP A 441 3.82 -11.29 31.05
N ASN A 442 2.69 -10.61 30.87
CA ASN A 442 1.38 -11.20 31.20
C ASN A 442 0.46 -11.21 29.98
N ALA A 443 0.53 -12.31 29.22
CA ALA A 443 -0.44 -12.62 28.18
C ALA A 443 -1.87 -12.87 28.74
N ASP A 444 -2.02 -12.90 30.07
CA ASP A 444 -3.27 -13.21 30.76
C ASP A 444 -4.03 -11.96 31.28
N ASP A 445 -3.44 -10.77 31.18
CA ASP A 445 -4.05 -9.52 31.68
C ASP A 445 -4.50 -8.56 30.55
N LEU A 446 -5.09 -9.08 29.48
CA LEU A 446 -5.84 -8.24 28.55
C LEU A 446 -7.28 -8.14 29.04
N PRO A 447 -7.76 -6.99 29.51
CA PRO A 447 -9.19 -6.78 29.71
C PRO A 447 -9.89 -6.87 28.35
N PHE A 448 -10.94 -7.63 28.31
CA PHE A 448 -11.82 -8.00 27.19
C PHE A 448 -12.14 -6.91 26.21
#